data_1e79c80a80eafcf7e6a177edfd77a284
#
_entry.id   1e79c80a80eafcf7e6a177edfd77a284
#
_cell.length_a   1.000
_cell.length_b   1.000
_cell.length_c   1.000
_cell.angle_alpha   90.00
_cell.angle_beta   90.00
_cell.angle_gamma   90.00
#
_symmetry.space_group_name_H-M   'P 1'
#
loop_
_entity.id
_entity.type
_entity.pdbx_description
1 polymer ?
#
loop_
_entity_poly.entity_id
_entity_poly.type
_entity_poly.pdbx_seq_one_letter_code
_entity_poly.pdbx_strand_id
1 'polypeptide(L)'
;MFEKNLFSDTQKTIYTVLEGIVKGGVNVDKSVNFEKIGVNNNLFILPGSLKLSQYENSLIFAYGEAAQGVERGFFITSTIDRFLNKKGLNEEIDLFIIDTSPNVNLLNRVIFLGLDYFITLSMPDAFSVQRIENLRF
;
A
#
# COMPACT_ATOMS: atom_id res chain seq x y z
N MET A 1 6.44 5.78 -25.88
CA MET A 1 5.75 4.47 -26.03
C MET A 1 5.34 3.84 -24.70
N PHE A 2 5.80 4.36 -23.57
CA PHE A 2 5.47 3.87 -22.22
C PHE A 2 4.13 4.37 -21.64
N GLU A 3 3.61 5.50 -22.10
CA GLU A 3 2.45 6.15 -21.48
C GLU A 3 1.08 5.53 -21.80
N LYS A 4 0.94 4.78 -22.89
CA LYS A 4 -0.37 4.28 -23.33
C LYS A 4 -0.91 3.07 -22.55
N ASN A 5 -0.07 2.32 -21.84
CA ASN A 5 -0.50 1.11 -21.13
C ASN A 5 -0.67 1.26 -19.61
N LEU A 6 -0.11 2.33 -19.01
CA LEU A 6 -0.17 2.56 -17.57
C LEU A 6 -1.56 2.98 -17.05
N PHE A 7 -2.49 3.32 -17.92
CA PHE A 7 -3.83 3.83 -17.58
C PHE A 7 -4.98 3.11 -18.28
N SER A 8 -4.79 1.86 -18.71
CA SER A 8 -5.91 1.08 -19.25
C SER A 8 -6.86 0.68 -18.12
N ASP A 9 -8.17 0.80 -18.33
CA ASP A 9 -9.22 0.38 -17.38
C ASP A 9 -9.14 -1.12 -16.99
N THR A 10 -8.36 -1.90 -17.71
CA THR A 10 -8.13 -3.34 -17.48
C THR A 10 -6.90 -3.63 -16.62
N GLN A 11 -6.08 -2.61 -16.31
CA GLN A 11 -4.85 -2.81 -15.54
C GLN A 11 -5.17 -3.14 -14.09
N LYS A 12 -4.62 -4.24 -13.59
CA LYS A 12 -4.72 -4.61 -12.18
C LYS A 12 -3.81 -3.68 -11.35
N THR A 13 -4.36 -3.15 -10.28
CA THR A 13 -3.70 -2.21 -9.36
C THR A 13 -3.73 -2.76 -7.95
N ILE A 14 -3.05 -2.10 -7.03
CA ILE A 14 -3.17 -2.43 -5.59
C ILE A 14 -4.63 -2.33 -5.11
N TYR A 15 -5.46 -1.46 -5.69
CA TYR A 15 -6.89 -1.40 -5.36
C TYR A 15 -7.61 -2.71 -5.73
N THR A 16 -7.25 -3.37 -6.82
CA THR A 16 -7.84 -4.67 -7.20
C THR A 16 -7.61 -5.71 -6.11
N VAL A 17 -6.45 -5.69 -5.46
CA VAL A 17 -6.15 -6.56 -4.31
C VAL A 17 -7.12 -6.31 -3.16
N LEU A 18 -7.48 -5.05 -2.92
CA LEU A 18 -8.22 -4.57 -1.75
C LEU A 18 -9.73 -4.46 -1.98
N GLU A 19 -10.19 -4.64 -3.22
CA GLU A 19 -11.60 -4.40 -3.61
C GLU A 19 -12.59 -5.25 -2.81
N GLY A 20 -12.23 -6.48 -2.46
CA GLY A 20 -13.06 -7.33 -1.61
C GLY A 20 -13.32 -6.73 -0.23
N ILE A 21 -12.32 -6.06 0.35
CA ILE A 21 -12.42 -5.38 1.65
C ILE A 21 -13.30 -4.13 1.50
N VAL A 22 -13.10 -3.35 0.46
CA VAL A 22 -13.90 -2.14 0.17
C VAL A 22 -15.38 -2.49 0.03
N LYS A 23 -15.70 -3.65 -0.52
CA LYS A 23 -17.08 -4.19 -0.63
C LYS A 23 -17.61 -4.80 0.68
N GLY A 24 -16.92 -4.64 1.79
CA GLY A 24 -17.36 -5.10 3.11
C GLY A 24 -16.95 -6.53 3.48
N GLY A 25 -16.25 -7.23 2.58
CA GLY A 25 -15.71 -8.57 2.86
C GLY A 25 -14.37 -8.55 3.59
N VAL A 26 -13.76 -9.74 3.67
CA VAL A 26 -12.38 -9.94 4.14
C VAL A 26 -11.52 -10.61 3.07
N ASN A 27 -12.03 -10.72 1.86
CA ASN A 27 -11.34 -11.38 0.76
C ASN A 27 -10.36 -10.41 0.08
N VAL A 28 -9.19 -10.95 -0.22
CA VAL A 28 -8.12 -10.25 -0.92
C VAL A 28 -7.86 -10.98 -2.23
N ASP A 29 -7.84 -10.27 -3.34
CA ASP A 29 -7.49 -10.88 -4.62
C ASP A 29 -5.99 -11.16 -4.69
N LYS A 30 -5.65 -12.43 -4.48
CA LYS A 30 -4.26 -12.92 -4.52
C LYS A 30 -3.77 -13.19 -5.95
N SER A 31 -4.64 -13.11 -6.95
CA SER A 31 -4.32 -13.36 -8.36
C SER A 31 -3.69 -12.16 -9.05
N VAL A 32 -3.64 -11.01 -8.38
CA VAL A 32 -2.99 -9.81 -8.90
C VAL A 32 -1.48 -10.06 -8.98
N ASN A 33 -0.92 -9.92 -10.16
CA ASN A 33 0.51 -10.07 -10.41
C ASN A 33 1.13 -8.70 -10.67
N PHE A 34 2.41 -8.60 -10.35
CA PHE A 34 3.22 -7.46 -10.73
C PHE A 34 3.53 -7.50 -12.22
N GLU A 35 3.56 -6.32 -12.86
CA GLU A 35 3.94 -6.21 -14.26
C GLU A 35 5.45 -6.01 -14.39
N LYS A 36 6.09 -6.73 -15.29
CA LYS A 36 7.51 -6.54 -15.60
C LYS A 36 7.72 -5.26 -16.37
N ILE A 37 8.76 -4.50 -16.02
CA ILE A 37 9.09 -3.24 -16.67
C ILE A 37 10.39 -3.37 -17.48
N GLY A 38 10.30 -2.95 -18.75
CA GLY A 38 11.46 -2.80 -19.62
C GLY A 38 12.14 -4.11 -19.97
N VAL A 39 13.45 -4.02 -20.23
CA VAL A 39 14.32 -5.14 -20.64
C VAL A 39 14.84 -5.90 -19.42
N ASN A 40 14.74 -5.33 -18.23
CA ASN A 40 15.20 -5.94 -16.99
C ASN A 40 14.12 -6.86 -16.42
N ASN A 41 14.38 -8.15 -16.45
CA ASN A 41 13.45 -9.16 -15.95
C ASN A 41 13.25 -9.15 -14.43
N ASN A 42 14.04 -8.37 -13.69
CA ASN A 42 14.01 -8.30 -12.22
C ASN A 42 13.34 -7.02 -11.70
N LEU A 43 12.77 -6.20 -12.59
CA LEU A 43 12.04 -5.00 -12.20
C LEU A 43 10.55 -5.17 -12.48
N PHE A 44 9.74 -4.95 -11.44
CA PHE A 44 8.30 -5.11 -11.48
C PHE A 44 7.60 -3.86 -10.97
N ILE A 45 6.36 -3.66 -11.37
CA ILE A 45 5.50 -2.59 -10.86
C ILE A 45 4.11 -3.14 -10.51
N LEU A 46 3.54 -2.61 -9.44
CA LEU A 46 2.12 -2.69 -9.13
C LEU A 46 1.60 -1.26 -9.01
N PRO A 47 0.79 -0.78 -9.96
CA PRO A 47 0.32 0.59 -9.94
C PRO A 47 -0.60 0.87 -8.76
N GLY A 48 -0.54 2.13 -8.27
CA GLY A 48 -1.54 2.68 -7.38
C GLY A 48 -2.88 2.93 -8.09
N SER A 49 -3.86 3.42 -7.34
CA SER A 49 -5.17 3.80 -7.88
C SER A 49 -5.77 4.94 -7.08
N LEU A 50 -6.43 5.87 -7.74
CA LEU A 50 -7.23 6.92 -7.09
C LEU A 50 -8.36 6.35 -6.24
N LYS A 51 -8.81 5.13 -6.55
CA LYS A 51 -9.85 4.40 -5.77
C LYS A 51 -9.37 3.94 -4.39
N LEU A 52 -8.08 4.08 -4.06
CA LEU A 52 -7.54 3.74 -2.73
C LEU A 52 -8.17 4.57 -1.60
N SER A 53 -8.72 5.74 -1.91
CA SER A 53 -9.52 6.52 -0.95
C SER A 53 -10.73 5.73 -0.41
N GLN A 54 -11.29 4.81 -1.18
CA GLN A 54 -12.39 3.93 -0.72
C GLN A 54 -11.90 2.91 0.30
N TYR A 55 -10.69 2.38 0.13
CA TYR A 55 -10.08 1.50 1.12
C TYR A 55 -9.75 2.26 2.41
N GLU A 56 -9.35 3.51 2.32
CA GLU A 56 -9.09 4.35 3.48
C GLU A 56 -10.33 4.51 4.37
N ASN A 57 -11.51 4.63 3.77
CA ASN A 57 -12.78 4.61 4.53
C ASN A 57 -12.97 3.31 5.31
N SER A 58 -12.60 2.16 4.72
CA SER A 58 -12.65 0.86 5.42
C SER A 58 -11.64 0.79 6.56
N LEU A 59 -10.47 1.42 6.40
CA LEU A 59 -9.43 1.47 7.44
C LEU A 59 -9.87 2.24 8.68
N ILE A 60 -10.70 3.28 8.55
CA ILE A 60 -11.21 4.05 9.70
C ILE A 60 -11.92 3.14 10.70
N PHE A 61 -12.81 2.29 10.20
CA PHE A 61 -13.54 1.32 11.03
C PHE A 61 -12.61 0.21 11.53
N ALA A 62 -11.78 -0.34 10.64
CA ALA A 62 -10.86 -1.42 10.98
C ALA A 62 -9.84 -1.03 12.05
N TYR A 63 -9.39 0.21 12.06
CA TYR A 63 -8.46 0.72 13.06
C TYR A 63 -9.11 0.76 14.45
N GLY A 64 -10.38 1.20 14.52
CA GLY A 64 -11.17 1.15 15.76
C GLY A 64 -11.41 -0.28 16.24
N GLU A 65 -11.73 -1.22 15.33
CA GLU A 65 -11.87 -2.65 15.65
C GLU A 65 -10.57 -3.24 16.18
N ALA A 66 -9.43 -2.95 15.53
CA ALA A 66 -8.11 -3.42 15.96
C ALA A 66 -7.76 -2.91 17.37
N ALA A 67 -8.04 -1.63 17.68
CA ALA A 67 -7.82 -1.05 18.99
C ALA A 67 -8.65 -1.74 20.10
N GLN A 68 -9.77 -2.35 19.74
CA GLN A 68 -10.62 -3.14 20.64
C GLN A 68 -10.26 -4.64 20.67
N GLY A 69 -9.20 -5.05 19.98
CA GLY A 69 -8.77 -6.45 19.91
C GLY A 69 -9.58 -7.31 18.93
N VAL A 70 -10.37 -6.71 18.05
CA VAL A 70 -11.18 -7.46 17.07
C VAL A 70 -10.29 -7.95 15.93
N GLU A 71 -10.26 -9.25 15.69
CA GLU A 71 -9.39 -9.90 14.69
C GLU A 71 -9.58 -9.33 13.27
N ARG A 72 -10.82 -9.03 12.89
CA ARG A 72 -11.13 -8.43 11.59
C ARG A 72 -10.40 -7.10 11.37
N GLY A 73 -10.30 -6.27 12.41
CA GLY A 73 -9.58 -5.00 12.36
C GLY A 73 -8.10 -5.20 12.06
N PHE A 74 -7.45 -6.12 12.76
CA PHE A 74 -6.04 -6.49 12.48
C PHE A 74 -5.87 -7.07 11.09
N PHE A 75 -6.79 -7.90 10.64
CA PHE A 75 -6.75 -8.46 9.30
C PHE A 75 -6.75 -7.37 8.23
N ILE A 76 -7.66 -6.40 8.32
CA ILE A 76 -7.79 -5.33 7.33
C ILE A 76 -6.60 -4.39 7.38
N THR A 77 -6.16 -3.95 8.56
CA THR A 77 -5.04 -3.01 8.69
C THR A 77 -3.70 -3.59 8.25
N SER A 78 -3.49 -4.90 8.37
CA SER A 78 -2.25 -5.57 7.92
C SER A 78 -2.32 -6.14 6.49
N THR A 79 -3.38 -5.89 5.75
CA THR A 79 -3.61 -6.56 4.46
C THR A 79 -2.54 -6.28 3.43
N ILE A 80 -2.10 -5.03 3.29
CA ILE A 80 -1.07 -4.64 2.30
C ILE A 80 0.25 -5.32 2.63
N ASP A 81 0.69 -5.23 3.88
CA ASP A 81 1.92 -5.87 4.35
C ASP A 81 1.90 -7.38 4.09
N ARG A 82 0.84 -8.07 4.50
CA ARG A 82 0.72 -9.52 4.28
C ARG A 82 0.64 -9.91 2.80
N PHE A 83 0.03 -9.07 1.97
CA PHE A 83 0.01 -9.29 0.52
C PHE A 83 1.41 -9.19 -0.06
N LEU A 84 2.16 -8.13 0.26
CA LEU A 84 3.53 -7.92 -0.23
C LEU A 84 4.46 -9.03 0.25
N ASN A 85 4.45 -9.36 1.54
CA ASN A 85 5.27 -10.44 2.10
C ASN A 85 5.00 -11.78 1.40
N LYS A 86 3.73 -12.11 1.17
CA LYS A 86 3.38 -13.35 0.47
C LYS A 86 3.83 -13.34 -0.99
N LYS A 87 3.71 -12.21 -1.67
CA LYS A 87 4.16 -12.06 -3.07
C LYS A 87 5.68 -12.10 -3.15
N GLY A 88 6.40 -11.46 -2.24
CA GLY A 88 7.85 -11.52 -2.14
C GLY A 88 8.36 -12.96 -2.09
N LEU A 89 7.79 -13.75 -1.19
CA LEU A 89 8.16 -15.16 -1.04
C LEU A 89 7.83 -16.00 -2.28
N ASN A 90 6.68 -15.77 -2.91
CA ASN A 90 6.23 -16.60 -4.04
C ASN A 90 6.91 -16.24 -5.37
N GLU A 91 7.30 -14.99 -5.56
CA GLU A 91 7.85 -14.44 -6.80
C GLU A 91 9.33 -14.08 -6.68
N GLU A 92 9.97 -14.46 -5.55
CA GLU A 92 11.41 -14.23 -5.27
C GLU A 92 11.78 -12.74 -5.41
N ILE A 93 10.93 -11.85 -4.84
CA ILE A 93 11.16 -10.41 -4.82
C ILE A 93 11.91 -10.04 -3.54
N ASP A 94 13.13 -9.53 -3.67
CA ASP A 94 14.00 -9.20 -2.55
C ASP A 94 13.67 -7.85 -1.91
N LEU A 95 13.13 -6.90 -2.68
CA LEU A 95 12.91 -5.51 -2.23
C LEU A 95 11.63 -4.93 -2.81
N PHE A 96 10.81 -4.37 -1.93
CA PHE A 96 9.67 -3.54 -2.31
C PHE A 96 9.95 -2.07 -2.03
N ILE A 97 9.74 -1.22 -3.02
CA ILE A 97 9.78 0.24 -2.87
C ILE A 97 8.35 0.75 -3.03
N ILE A 98 7.81 1.36 -1.98
CA ILE A 98 6.45 1.86 -1.95
C ILE A 98 6.49 3.38 -2.03
N ASP A 99 6.01 3.93 -3.15
CA ASP A 99 5.83 5.37 -3.29
C ASP A 99 4.48 5.76 -2.68
N THR A 100 4.51 6.61 -1.65
CA THR A 100 3.33 7.04 -0.91
C THR A 100 3.03 8.52 -1.17
N SER A 101 1.77 8.90 -1.02
CA SER A 101 1.41 10.32 -1.03
C SER A 101 2.07 11.07 0.14
N PRO A 102 2.31 12.39 0.02
CA PRO A 102 2.98 13.17 1.07
C PRO A 102 2.10 13.42 2.32
N ASN A 103 0.91 12.86 2.35
CA ASN A 103 -0.06 13.07 3.44
C ASN A 103 0.12 12.04 4.55
N VAL A 104 -0.12 12.45 5.80
CA VAL A 104 -0.15 11.55 6.96
C VAL A 104 -1.58 11.02 7.16
N ASN A 105 -2.12 10.38 6.14
CA ASN A 105 -3.43 9.74 6.20
C ASN A 105 -3.34 8.32 6.80
N LEU A 106 -4.49 7.70 7.05
CA LEU A 106 -4.53 6.39 7.69
C LEU A 106 -3.95 5.29 6.81
N LEU A 107 -4.09 5.40 5.49
CA LEU A 107 -3.48 4.48 4.53
C LEU A 107 -1.96 4.47 4.65
N ASN A 108 -1.34 5.65 4.67
CA ASN A 108 0.12 5.74 4.83
C ASN A 108 0.57 5.21 6.19
N ARG A 109 -0.20 5.44 7.26
CA ARG A 109 0.13 4.91 8.58
C ARG A 109 0.17 3.38 8.60
N VAL A 110 -0.82 2.72 8.04
CA VAL A 110 -0.82 1.24 8.00
C VAL A 110 0.27 0.68 7.09
N ILE A 111 0.64 1.41 6.02
CA ILE A 111 1.80 1.06 5.20
C ILE A 111 3.08 1.18 6.02
N PHE A 112 3.30 2.30 6.70
CA PHE A 112 4.52 2.56 7.48
C PHE A 112 4.73 1.55 8.61
N LEU A 113 3.67 1.04 9.20
CA LEU A 113 3.76 -0.01 10.23
C LEU A 113 4.30 -1.35 9.70
N GLY A 114 4.20 -1.60 8.40
CA GLY A 114 4.71 -2.81 7.76
C GLY A 114 6.08 -2.63 7.07
N LEU A 115 6.73 -1.46 7.16
CA LEU A 115 8.01 -1.22 6.50
C LEU A 115 9.20 -1.55 7.41
N ASP A 116 10.26 -2.12 6.84
CA ASP A 116 11.56 -2.24 7.51
C ASP A 116 12.28 -0.89 7.57
N TYR A 117 12.15 -0.07 6.52
CA TYR A 117 12.80 1.24 6.38
C TYR A 117 11.88 2.24 5.67
N PHE A 118 12.08 3.51 5.92
CA PHE A 118 11.47 4.58 5.13
C PHE A 118 12.50 5.66 4.79
N ILE A 119 12.33 6.27 3.63
CA ILE A 119 13.14 7.38 3.15
C ILE A 119 12.24 8.60 3.03
N THR A 120 12.60 9.69 3.69
CA THR A 120 11.91 10.97 3.54
C THR A 120 12.86 12.01 2.94
N LEU A 121 12.37 12.70 1.92
CA LEU A 121 13.05 13.86 1.37
C LEU A 121 12.64 15.08 2.19
N SER A 122 13.60 15.72 2.83
CA SER A 122 13.36 16.94 3.62
C SER A 122 14.32 18.03 3.20
N MET A 123 13.81 19.27 3.16
CA MET A 123 14.68 20.45 3.14
C MET A 123 15.07 20.81 4.57
N PRO A 124 16.22 21.47 4.81
CA PRO A 124 16.61 21.92 6.16
C PRO A 124 15.81 23.18 6.56
N ASP A 125 14.49 23.04 6.67
CA ASP A 125 13.57 24.08 7.11
C ASP A 125 12.69 23.59 8.28
N ALA A 126 12.09 24.54 9.00
CA ALA A 126 11.26 24.26 10.16
C ALA A 126 10.03 23.40 9.85
N PHE A 127 9.46 23.51 8.65
CA PHE A 127 8.30 22.71 8.23
C PHE A 127 8.66 21.25 8.00
N SER A 128 9.86 21.00 7.47
CA SER A 128 10.33 19.63 7.25
C SER A 128 10.63 18.92 8.58
N VAL A 129 11.18 19.64 9.57
CA VAL A 129 11.37 19.10 10.92
C VAL A 129 10.04 18.73 11.56
N GLN A 130 9.04 19.60 11.48
CA GLN A 130 7.71 19.35 12.03
C GLN A 130 7.01 18.15 11.34
N ARG A 131 7.23 17.95 10.04
CA ARG A 131 6.70 16.76 9.34
C ARG A 131 7.32 15.46 9.86
N ILE A 132 8.62 15.45 10.12
CA ILE A 132 9.32 14.29 10.69
C ILE A 132 8.83 14.02 12.11
N GLU A 133 8.61 15.04 12.93
CA GLU A 133 8.06 14.90 14.28
C GLU A 133 6.65 14.30 14.27
N ASN A 134 5.81 14.66 13.29
CA ASN A 134 4.47 14.11 13.11
C ASN A 134 4.45 12.63 12.67
N LEU A 135 5.59 12.09 12.23
CA LEU A 135 5.75 10.66 11.91
C LEU A 135 6.14 9.81 13.14
N ARG A 136 6.35 10.42 14.30
CA ARG A 136 6.51 9.67 15.55
C ARG A 136 5.18 9.03 15.92
N PHE A 137 5.17 7.73 15.95
CA PHE A 137 4.06 6.87 16.38
C PHE A 137 4.13 6.63 17.89
#